data_8e476759993fca06d5bf0f91140028c6
#
_entry.id   8e476759993fca06d5bf0f91140028c6
#
_cell.length_a   1.000
_cell.length_b   1.000
_cell.length_c   1.000
_cell.angle_alpha   90.00
_cell.angle_beta   90.00
_cell.angle_gamma   90.00
#
_symmetry.space_group_name_H-M   'P 1'
#
loop_
_entity.id
_entity.type
_entity.pdbx_description
1 polymer ?
#
loop_
_entity_poly.entity_id
_entity_poly.type
_entity_poly.pdbx_seq_one_letter_code
_entity_poly.pdbx_strand_id
1 'polypeptide(L)'
;MKKMTFSDSNKASVFLSLFVFLFLSFNLSEYSAAQNGDWVSLFNGKNLDGWMIPEGDGGHWKVIDGVIDYDAMSEAPGDKALWSEKSYEDFVLKVDWRIKETPFVNPNVPIILPDGSHKLNADGEVIRMAVPDSDSGIYLRGMPKAQVNIWCWPIGSGEVYGYRMDQSMPAEVRAGVTPTMLADNHIGEWNSFEITMEGDRLTVVLNGHTVLENAELPGVNESGPIALQHHGRMENGVWVSPPSLVQFRNISIREI
;
A
#
# COMPACT_ATOMS: atom_id res chain seq x y z
N MET A 1 92.74 -9.67 -24.09
CA MET A 1 93.15 -8.48 -23.31
C MET A 1 92.13 -7.37 -23.49
N LYS A 2 91.80 -6.69 -22.37
CA LYS A 2 90.90 -5.51 -22.15
C LYS A 2 89.40 -5.79 -22.16
N LYS A 3 88.85 -5.93 -20.97
CA LYS A 3 88.40 -4.96 -19.94
C LYS A 3 87.06 -4.35 -20.24
N MET A 4 86.19 -4.80 -19.40
CA MET A 4 84.89 -4.30 -18.94
C MET A 4 84.80 -2.76 -18.82
N THR A 5 83.58 -2.28 -19.02
CA THR A 5 82.98 -1.34 -18.05
C THR A 5 81.44 -1.43 -18.11
N PHE A 6 80.89 -1.60 -16.95
CA PHE A 6 79.44 -1.45 -16.62
C PHE A 6 79.08 0.03 -16.68
N SER A 7 77.87 0.33 -17.04
CA SER A 7 77.18 1.57 -16.66
C SER A 7 75.72 1.34 -16.43
N ASP A 8 75.33 1.70 -15.24
CA ASP A 8 73.99 1.71 -14.68
C ASP A 8 73.00 2.53 -15.48
N SER A 9 71.73 2.04 -15.53
CA SER A 9 70.55 2.89 -15.48
C SER A 9 69.28 2.06 -15.18
N ASN A 10 69.08 1.81 -13.92
CA ASN A 10 67.76 1.37 -13.40
C ASN A 10 67.37 2.33 -12.30
N LYS A 11 66.67 3.40 -12.65
CA LYS A 11 65.89 4.23 -11.71
C LYS A 11 64.93 5.14 -12.51
N ALA A 12 63.80 4.62 -12.97
CA ALA A 12 62.62 5.44 -13.31
C ALA A 12 61.45 4.53 -13.64
N SER A 13 60.87 3.87 -12.65
CA SER A 13 59.57 3.25 -12.86
C SER A 13 58.94 2.79 -11.53
N VAL A 14 58.83 3.69 -10.56
CA VAL A 14 58.14 3.39 -9.28
C VAL A 14 57.18 4.53 -8.83
N PHE A 15 56.95 5.56 -9.63
CA PHE A 15 56.13 6.71 -9.19
C PHE A 15 54.81 6.93 -9.95
N LEU A 16 54.26 5.94 -10.66
CA LEU A 16 53.01 6.12 -11.41
C LEU A 16 51.88 5.14 -11.01
N SER A 17 52.00 4.47 -9.88
CA SER A 17 50.96 3.52 -9.45
C SER A 17 50.22 3.92 -8.15
N LEU A 18 50.44 5.12 -7.62
CA LEU A 18 49.83 5.54 -6.33
C LEU A 18 48.79 6.66 -6.46
N PHE A 19 48.38 7.06 -7.66
CA PHE A 19 47.44 8.17 -7.84
C PHE A 19 46.06 7.76 -8.44
N VAL A 20 45.84 6.49 -8.73
CA VAL A 20 44.57 6.02 -9.33
C VAL A 20 43.60 5.43 -8.28
N PHE A 21 44.04 5.19 -7.05
CA PHE A 21 43.16 4.59 -6.02
C PHE A 21 42.49 5.58 -5.05
N LEU A 22 42.63 6.89 -5.23
CA LEU A 22 42.07 7.89 -4.31
C LEU A 22 40.82 8.60 -4.85
N PHE A 23 40.31 8.25 -6.02
CA PHE A 23 39.09 8.90 -6.59
C PHE A 23 37.87 8.01 -6.67
N LEU A 24 37.90 6.78 -6.17
CA LEU A 24 36.74 5.85 -6.18
C LEU A 24 36.07 5.65 -4.83
N SER A 25 36.52 6.34 -3.79
CA SER A 25 35.94 6.18 -2.44
C SER A 25 35.02 7.33 -2.00
N PHE A 26 34.69 8.29 -2.87
CA PHE A 26 33.90 9.46 -2.46
C PHE A 26 32.43 9.46 -2.95
N ASN A 27 32.00 8.47 -3.73
CA ASN A 27 30.63 8.45 -4.27
C ASN A 27 29.71 7.34 -3.73
N LEU A 28 30.12 6.62 -2.67
CA LEU A 28 29.29 5.60 -2.05
C LEU A 28 28.65 6.04 -0.72
N SER A 29 28.96 7.24 -0.23
CA SER A 29 28.44 7.70 1.06
C SER A 29 27.27 8.69 0.94
N GLU A 30 26.98 9.24 -0.23
CA GLU A 30 25.85 10.16 -0.41
C GLU A 30 24.55 9.46 -0.82
N TYR A 31 24.60 8.20 -1.31
CA TYR A 31 23.40 7.45 -1.66
C TYR A 31 22.70 6.77 -0.46
N SER A 32 23.33 6.80 0.71
CA SER A 32 22.77 6.19 1.94
C SER A 32 22.13 7.19 2.91
N ALA A 33 22.21 8.50 2.65
CA ALA A 33 21.71 9.52 3.56
C ALA A 33 20.27 10.00 3.25
N ALA A 34 19.70 9.61 2.09
CA ALA A 34 18.36 10.02 1.68
C ALA A 34 17.23 9.06 2.14
N GLN A 35 17.54 7.99 2.89
CA GLN A 35 16.56 6.99 3.30
C GLN A 35 16.23 6.97 4.79
N ASN A 36 16.61 7.94 5.58
CA ASN A 36 16.32 7.97 7.02
C ASN A 36 15.44 9.18 7.42
N GLY A 37 14.29 9.33 6.79
CA GLY A 37 13.20 10.06 7.41
C GLY A 37 12.75 9.29 8.67
N ASP A 38 12.54 9.96 9.80
CA ASP A 38 12.05 9.32 11.01
C ASP A 38 10.60 8.83 10.79
N TRP A 39 10.30 7.64 11.31
CA TRP A 39 8.94 7.13 11.35
C TRP A 39 8.09 7.98 12.29
N VAL A 40 6.97 8.50 11.80
CA VAL A 40 5.98 9.24 12.57
C VAL A 40 4.77 8.34 12.79
N SER A 41 4.37 8.16 14.07
CA SER A 41 3.14 7.45 14.38
C SER A 41 1.94 8.30 14.01
N LEU A 42 1.00 7.77 13.23
CA LEU A 42 -0.28 8.40 12.90
C LEU A 42 -1.39 8.00 13.87
N PHE A 43 -1.15 7.01 14.73
CA PHE A 43 -2.11 6.57 15.74
C PHE A 43 -1.39 6.35 17.08
N ASN A 44 -1.85 7.02 18.11
CA ASN A 44 -1.23 7.01 19.45
C ASN A 44 -1.69 5.84 20.34
N GLY A 45 -2.61 4.99 19.87
CA GLY A 45 -3.19 3.87 20.63
C GLY A 45 -4.19 4.27 21.72
N LYS A 46 -4.58 5.56 21.81
CA LYS A 46 -5.43 6.07 22.90
C LYS A 46 -6.69 6.76 22.41
N ASN A 47 -6.58 7.55 21.36
CA ASN A 47 -7.66 8.35 20.79
C ASN A 47 -7.42 8.58 19.30
N LEU A 48 -8.34 9.29 18.64
CA LEU A 48 -8.27 9.60 17.20
C LEU A 48 -7.65 10.99 16.93
N ASP A 49 -6.79 11.51 17.83
CA ASP A 49 -6.06 12.75 17.56
C ASP A 49 -5.23 12.61 16.27
N GLY A 50 -5.30 13.60 15.39
CA GLY A 50 -4.69 13.58 14.07
C GLY A 50 -5.57 12.97 12.97
N TRP A 51 -6.81 12.58 13.33
CA TRP A 51 -7.82 12.07 12.40
C TRP A 51 -9.09 12.89 12.43
N MET A 52 -9.66 13.16 11.28
CA MET A 52 -10.93 13.86 11.12
C MET A 52 -12.09 12.87 11.23
N ILE A 53 -12.73 12.82 12.40
CA ILE A 53 -13.93 12.00 12.58
C ILE A 53 -15.07 12.62 11.77
N PRO A 54 -15.79 11.84 10.93
CA PRO A 54 -16.91 12.37 10.14
C PRO A 54 -17.97 13.04 11.04
N GLU A 55 -18.44 14.22 10.65
CA GLU A 55 -19.51 14.89 11.38
C GLU A 55 -20.78 14.01 11.38
N GLY A 56 -21.33 13.74 12.55
CA GLY A 56 -22.48 12.85 12.72
C GLY A 56 -22.14 11.36 12.71
N ASP A 57 -20.86 11.00 12.90
CA ASP A 57 -20.44 9.59 12.96
C ASP A 57 -21.15 8.77 14.05
N GLY A 58 -21.59 9.40 15.14
CA GLY A 58 -22.28 8.71 16.23
C GLY A 58 -21.36 7.90 17.15
N GLY A 59 -20.02 7.99 16.99
CA GLY A 59 -19.04 7.24 17.78
C GLY A 59 -18.77 5.83 17.26
N HIS A 60 -19.02 5.59 15.99
CA HIS A 60 -18.76 4.33 15.32
C HIS A 60 -17.28 4.14 14.99
N TRP A 61 -16.56 5.21 14.62
CA TRP A 61 -15.10 5.25 14.67
C TRP A 61 -14.65 5.45 16.13
N LYS A 62 -14.02 4.46 16.73
CA LYS A 62 -13.66 4.48 18.15
C LYS A 62 -12.31 3.80 18.40
N VAL A 63 -11.76 4.04 19.59
CA VAL A 63 -10.55 3.33 20.04
C VAL A 63 -10.92 2.39 21.18
N ILE A 64 -10.60 1.10 21.02
CA ILE A 64 -10.84 0.05 21.99
C ILE A 64 -9.52 -0.74 22.16
N ASP A 65 -9.03 -0.85 23.38
CA ASP A 65 -7.83 -1.66 23.70
C ASP A 65 -6.62 -1.36 22.81
N GLY A 66 -6.41 -0.08 22.48
CA GLY A 66 -5.25 0.36 21.69
C GLY A 66 -5.38 0.14 20.18
N VAL A 67 -6.58 -0.15 19.68
CA VAL A 67 -6.85 -0.28 18.24
C VAL A 67 -7.95 0.68 17.81
N ILE A 68 -7.90 1.20 16.58
CA ILE A 68 -9.04 1.84 15.92
C ILE A 68 -10.00 0.72 15.55
N ASP A 69 -11.20 0.75 16.10
CA ASP A 69 -12.28 -0.20 15.83
C ASP A 69 -13.40 0.48 15.05
N TYR A 70 -13.84 -0.16 13.97
CA TYR A 70 -14.95 0.31 13.16
C TYR A 70 -16.01 -0.77 12.98
N ASP A 71 -17.28 -0.40 13.11
CA ASP A 71 -18.42 -1.31 13.01
C ASP A 71 -19.32 -1.07 11.78
N ALA A 72 -18.86 -0.23 10.84
CA ALA A 72 -19.54 0.13 9.61
C ALA A 72 -20.92 0.81 9.77
N MET A 73 -21.24 1.31 10.96
CA MET A 73 -22.54 1.86 11.29
C MET A 73 -22.58 3.38 11.39
N SER A 74 -21.52 4.07 10.95
CA SER A 74 -21.46 5.55 10.99
C SER A 74 -22.75 6.17 10.45
N GLU A 75 -23.30 7.12 11.22
CA GLU A 75 -24.52 7.87 10.88
C GLU A 75 -24.24 9.16 10.10
N ALA A 76 -22.96 9.44 9.80
CA ALA A 76 -22.57 10.63 9.04
C ALA A 76 -23.33 10.70 7.70
N PRO A 77 -23.91 11.87 7.35
CA PRO A 77 -24.71 12.02 6.15
C PRO A 77 -23.88 12.09 4.86
N GLY A 78 -22.58 12.32 4.96
CA GLY A 78 -21.65 12.48 3.84
C GLY A 78 -20.61 11.36 3.76
N ASP A 79 -19.36 11.75 3.51
CA ASP A 79 -18.22 10.84 3.55
C ASP A 79 -18.04 10.30 4.96
N LYS A 80 -17.94 8.99 5.08
CA LYS A 80 -17.83 8.27 6.36
C LYS A 80 -16.43 7.74 6.63
N ALA A 81 -15.47 8.02 5.72
CA ALA A 81 -14.09 7.59 5.89
C ALA A 81 -13.40 8.41 7.00
N LEU A 82 -12.47 7.77 7.71
CA LEU A 82 -11.65 8.41 8.72
C LEU A 82 -10.38 8.97 8.06
N TRP A 83 -10.34 10.28 7.80
CA TRP A 83 -9.25 10.95 7.11
C TRP A 83 -8.18 11.44 8.09
N SER A 84 -6.90 11.38 7.70
CA SER A 84 -5.83 12.06 8.41
C SER A 84 -5.97 13.58 8.27
N GLU A 85 -5.61 14.34 9.32
CA GLU A 85 -5.59 15.81 9.27
C GLU A 85 -4.48 16.34 8.36
N LYS A 86 -3.36 15.59 8.25
CA LYS A 86 -2.20 15.94 7.42
C LYS A 86 -2.29 15.31 6.05
N SER A 87 -1.70 16.01 5.09
CA SER A 87 -1.45 15.53 3.73
C SER A 87 -0.01 15.06 3.59
N TYR A 88 0.21 14.11 2.68
CA TYR A 88 1.50 13.48 2.41
C TYR A 88 1.71 13.41 0.89
N GLU A 89 2.96 13.59 0.45
CA GLU A 89 3.38 13.51 -0.96
C GLU A 89 3.96 12.13 -1.24
N ASP A 90 5.26 11.96 -1.11
CA ASP A 90 5.94 10.67 -1.25
C ASP A 90 6.17 10.07 0.14
N PHE A 91 5.83 8.80 0.32
CA PHE A 91 5.88 8.18 1.64
C PHE A 91 5.96 6.66 1.61
N VAL A 92 6.40 6.11 2.73
CA VAL A 92 6.17 4.72 3.13
C VAL A 92 5.21 4.71 4.31
N LEU A 93 4.08 4.03 4.17
CA LEU A 93 3.04 3.87 5.21
C LEU A 93 3.02 2.42 5.70
N LYS A 94 3.04 2.23 7.00
CA LYS A 94 2.79 0.92 7.65
C LYS A 94 1.46 0.95 8.36
N VAL A 95 0.67 -0.10 8.18
CA VAL A 95 -0.63 -0.27 8.82
C VAL A 95 -0.87 -1.74 9.12
N ASP A 96 -1.11 -2.08 10.39
CA ASP A 96 -1.70 -3.36 10.73
C ASP A 96 -3.22 -3.26 10.70
N TRP A 97 -3.86 -4.23 10.06
CA TRP A 97 -5.32 -4.30 9.96
C TRP A 97 -5.82 -5.74 10.12
N ARG A 98 -7.08 -5.88 10.53
CA ARG A 98 -7.77 -7.17 10.46
C ARG A 98 -9.26 -6.98 10.20
N ILE A 99 -9.85 -7.88 9.42
CA ILE A 99 -11.29 -8.06 9.31
C ILE A 99 -11.74 -8.85 10.53
N LYS A 100 -12.70 -8.34 11.29
CA LYS A 100 -13.22 -8.99 12.51
C LYS A 100 -14.09 -10.19 12.19
N GLU A 101 -15.01 -10.00 11.25
CA GLU A 101 -16.02 -10.97 10.84
C GLU A 101 -16.59 -10.63 9.45
N THR A 102 -17.28 -11.59 8.84
CA THR A 102 -17.84 -11.49 7.49
C THR A 102 -19.31 -11.92 7.50
N PRO A 103 -20.23 -11.11 8.07
CA PRO A 103 -21.65 -11.47 8.18
C PRO A 103 -22.41 -11.38 6.84
N PHE A 104 -21.80 -10.82 5.81
CA PHE A 104 -22.36 -10.69 4.48
C PHE A 104 -21.74 -11.73 3.54
N VAL A 105 -22.56 -12.43 2.77
CA VAL A 105 -22.09 -13.28 1.67
C VAL A 105 -22.31 -12.54 0.36
N ASN A 106 -21.23 -12.13 -0.29
CA ASN A 106 -21.27 -11.52 -1.61
C ASN A 106 -21.47 -12.61 -2.68
N PRO A 107 -22.63 -12.68 -3.35
CA PRO A 107 -22.92 -13.77 -4.30
C PRO A 107 -22.24 -13.55 -5.67
N ASN A 108 -21.64 -12.40 -5.91
CA ASN A 108 -21.26 -11.92 -7.24
C ASN A 108 -19.78 -11.58 -7.40
N VAL A 109 -18.90 -12.17 -6.59
CA VAL A 109 -17.47 -11.93 -6.67
C VAL A 109 -16.89 -12.52 -7.97
N PRO A 110 -16.32 -11.72 -8.88
CA PRO A 110 -15.72 -12.24 -10.10
C PRO A 110 -14.40 -12.96 -9.81
N ILE A 111 -14.06 -13.95 -10.62
CA ILE A 111 -12.69 -14.48 -10.64
C ILE A 111 -11.85 -13.50 -11.48
N ILE A 112 -10.84 -12.90 -10.85
CA ILE A 112 -9.93 -11.93 -11.46
C ILE A 112 -8.68 -12.70 -11.92
N LEU A 113 -8.22 -12.40 -13.13
CA LEU A 113 -6.98 -12.94 -13.70
C LEU A 113 -5.80 -12.00 -13.41
N PRO A 114 -4.55 -12.49 -13.53
CA PRO A 114 -3.35 -11.67 -13.25
C PRO A 114 -3.22 -10.40 -14.12
N ASP A 115 -3.87 -10.35 -15.27
CA ASP A 115 -3.93 -9.18 -16.16
C ASP A 115 -5.03 -8.18 -15.76
N GLY A 116 -5.70 -8.40 -14.63
CA GLY A 116 -6.80 -7.57 -14.13
C GLY A 116 -8.14 -7.79 -14.83
N SER A 117 -8.21 -8.69 -15.82
CA SER A 117 -9.46 -9.07 -16.49
C SER A 117 -10.28 -10.07 -15.67
N HIS A 118 -11.54 -10.23 -16.04
CA HIS A 118 -12.39 -11.25 -15.43
C HIS A 118 -12.30 -12.56 -16.20
N LYS A 119 -12.25 -13.68 -15.48
CA LYS A 119 -12.34 -15.02 -16.09
C LYS A 119 -13.72 -15.23 -16.69
N LEU A 120 -13.76 -15.69 -17.96
CA LEU A 120 -15.00 -15.96 -18.68
C LEU A 120 -15.24 -17.47 -18.79
N ASN A 121 -16.53 -17.86 -18.87
CA ASN A 121 -16.95 -19.20 -19.25
C ASN A 121 -16.92 -19.40 -20.78
N ALA A 122 -17.34 -20.56 -21.27
CA ALA A 122 -17.36 -20.87 -22.70
C ALA A 122 -18.32 -19.98 -23.52
N ASP A 123 -19.33 -19.39 -22.88
CA ASP A 123 -20.34 -18.51 -23.47
C ASP A 123 -19.91 -17.04 -23.43
N GLY A 124 -18.73 -16.72 -22.88
CA GLY A 124 -18.20 -15.36 -22.74
C GLY A 124 -18.74 -14.59 -21.53
N GLU A 125 -19.38 -15.25 -20.59
CA GLU A 125 -19.90 -14.63 -19.38
C GLU A 125 -18.88 -14.67 -18.24
N VAL A 126 -18.88 -13.62 -17.37
CA VAL A 126 -17.98 -13.55 -16.21
C VAL A 126 -18.32 -14.65 -15.20
N ILE A 127 -17.31 -15.47 -14.88
CA ILE A 127 -17.43 -16.48 -13.82
C ILE A 127 -17.43 -15.76 -12.46
N ARG A 128 -18.45 -16.03 -11.66
CA ARG A 128 -18.62 -15.45 -10.32
C ARG A 128 -18.74 -16.54 -9.28
N MET A 129 -18.43 -16.18 -8.02
CA MET A 129 -18.57 -17.06 -6.88
C MET A 129 -19.14 -16.32 -5.68
N ALA A 130 -19.76 -17.07 -4.77
CA ALA A 130 -20.21 -16.54 -3.49
C ALA A 130 -19.05 -16.59 -2.48
N VAL A 131 -18.81 -15.45 -1.81
CA VAL A 131 -17.70 -15.31 -0.84
C VAL A 131 -18.24 -14.61 0.42
N PRO A 132 -17.99 -15.13 1.65
CA PRO A 132 -18.15 -14.34 2.86
C PRO A 132 -17.26 -13.10 2.77
N ASP A 133 -17.85 -11.92 2.91
CA ASP A 133 -17.16 -10.68 2.50
C ASP A 133 -17.28 -9.58 3.56
N SER A 134 -16.23 -8.80 3.65
CA SER A 134 -16.08 -7.52 4.33
C SER A 134 -15.17 -6.67 3.46
N ASP A 135 -15.40 -5.36 3.42
CA ASP A 135 -14.71 -4.45 2.50
C ASP A 135 -14.28 -3.18 3.24
N SER A 136 -13.05 -2.82 3.07
CA SER A 136 -12.43 -1.59 3.54
C SER A 136 -11.23 -1.26 2.66
N GLY A 137 -10.39 -0.32 3.09
CA GLY A 137 -9.16 0.01 2.39
C GLY A 137 -8.49 1.26 2.92
N ILE A 138 -7.36 1.58 2.31
CA ILE A 138 -6.57 2.77 2.60
C ILE A 138 -6.64 3.69 1.39
N TYR A 139 -7.27 4.86 1.53
CA TYR A 139 -7.23 5.90 0.50
C TYR A 139 -5.91 6.64 0.54
N LEU A 140 -5.30 6.85 -0.62
CA LEU A 140 -4.03 7.54 -0.76
C LEU A 140 -4.24 8.95 -1.33
N ARG A 141 -3.52 9.92 -0.78
CA ARG A 141 -3.44 11.31 -1.26
C ARG A 141 -4.79 11.98 -1.52
N GLY A 142 -5.77 11.74 -0.64
CA GLY A 142 -7.10 12.35 -0.75
C GLY A 142 -7.95 11.83 -1.91
N MET A 143 -7.59 10.71 -2.51
CA MET A 143 -8.22 10.20 -3.72
C MET A 143 -8.83 8.80 -3.50
N PRO A 144 -10.17 8.68 -3.36
CA PRO A 144 -10.82 7.38 -3.18
C PRO A 144 -10.57 6.39 -4.32
N LYS A 145 -10.30 6.85 -5.55
CA LYS A 145 -9.90 6.00 -6.67
C LYS A 145 -8.58 5.28 -6.41
N ALA A 146 -7.63 5.94 -5.71
CA ALA A 146 -6.32 5.41 -5.33
C ALA A 146 -6.42 4.70 -3.97
N GLN A 147 -7.25 3.68 -3.88
CA GLN A 147 -7.47 2.88 -2.69
C GLN A 147 -6.70 1.58 -2.76
N VAL A 148 -5.90 1.30 -1.74
CA VAL A 148 -5.36 -0.04 -1.47
C VAL A 148 -6.44 -0.82 -0.73
N ASN A 149 -7.10 -1.77 -1.43
CA ASN A 149 -8.25 -2.50 -0.90
C ASN A 149 -7.90 -3.49 0.21
N ILE A 150 -8.86 -3.65 1.14
CA ILE A 150 -8.92 -4.70 2.16
C ILE A 150 -10.25 -5.42 1.97
N TRP A 151 -10.23 -6.68 1.55
CA TRP A 151 -11.43 -7.46 1.27
C TRP A 151 -11.19 -8.98 1.38
N CYS A 152 -12.25 -9.77 1.14
CA CYS A 152 -12.18 -11.24 1.21
C CYS A 152 -12.16 -11.89 -0.18
N TRP A 153 -11.88 -11.15 -1.23
CA TRP A 153 -11.91 -11.70 -2.59
C TRP A 153 -10.70 -12.61 -2.86
N PRO A 154 -10.87 -13.65 -3.70
CA PRO A 154 -9.81 -14.64 -3.95
C PRO A 154 -8.52 -14.06 -4.55
N ILE A 155 -8.57 -12.86 -5.13
CA ILE A 155 -7.39 -12.16 -5.64
C ILE A 155 -6.50 -11.64 -4.51
N GLY A 156 -7.06 -11.46 -3.30
CA GLY A 156 -6.36 -10.91 -2.14
C GLY A 156 -6.52 -9.40 -1.98
N SER A 157 -6.14 -8.92 -0.79
CA SER A 157 -6.06 -7.50 -0.48
C SER A 157 -4.84 -6.84 -1.15
N GLY A 158 -4.88 -5.52 -1.28
CA GLY A 158 -3.81 -4.73 -1.91
C GLY A 158 -4.16 -4.22 -3.32
N GLU A 159 -5.22 -4.72 -3.96
CA GLU A 159 -5.67 -4.23 -5.27
C GLU A 159 -6.03 -2.74 -5.25
N VAL A 160 -5.82 -2.04 -6.38
CA VAL A 160 -6.37 -0.70 -6.58
C VAL A 160 -7.57 -0.76 -7.52
N TYR A 161 -8.73 -1.17 -6.96
CA TYR A 161 -9.98 -1.41 -7.68
C TYR A 161 -10.39 -0.28 -8.62
N GLY A 162 -10.25 0.98 -8.18
CA GLY A 162 -10.65 2.14 -8.96
C GLY A 162 -9.87 2.30 -10.28
N TYR A 163 -8.64 1.83 -10.33
CA TYR A 163 -7.82 1.82 -11.56
C TYR A 163 -8.05 0.56 -12.38
N ARG A 164 -8.15 -0.62 -11.74
CA ARG A 164 -8.41 -1.87 -12.48
C ARG A 164 -9.73 -1.83 -13.23
N MET A 165 -10.78 -1.28 -12.63
CA MET A 165 -12.12 -1.21 -13.22
C MET A 165 -12.30 -0.09 -14.24
N ASP A 166 -11.40 0.89 -14.26
CA ASP A 166 -11.47 2.00 -15.21
C ASP A 166 -11.03 1.55 -16.60
N GLN A 167 -11.99 1.36 -17.48
CA GLN A 167 -11.75 0.90 -18.86
C GLN A 167 -11.02 1.96 -19.73
N SER A 168 -10.89 3.20 -19.27
CA SER A 168 -10.06 4.20 -19.93
C SER A 168 -8.57 4.06 -19.64
N MET A 169 -8.21 3.29 -18.58
CA MET A 169 -6.82 3.00 -18.26
C MET A 169 -6.24 1.96 -19.23
N PRO A 170 -4.95 2.10 -19.60
CA PRO A 170 -4.21 1.10 -20.35
C PRO A 170 -4.28 -0.28 -19.69
N ALA A 171 -4.19 -1.35 -20.48
CA ALA A 171 -4.25 -2.72 -19.98
C ALA A 171 -3.12 -3.03 -18.99
N GLU A 172 -1.92 -2.51 -19.24
CA GLU A 172 -0.74 -2.61 -18.38
C GLU A 172 -0.94 -1.92 -17.01
N VAL A 173 -1.63 -0.78 -16.97
CA VAL A 173 -1.99 -0.11 -15.71
C VAL A 173 -2.96 -0.99 -14.92
N ARG A 174 -4.01 -1.50 -15.58
CA ARG A 174 -5.01 -2.36 -14.93
C ARG A 174 -4.41 -3.68 -14.41
N ALA A 175 -3.48 -4.27 -15.15
CA ALA A 175 -2.72 -5.43 -14.71
C ALA A 175 -1.80 -5.09 -13.53
N GLY A 176 -1.07 -3.97 -13.61
CA GLY A 176 -0.11 -3.54 -12.58
C GLY A 176 -0.73 -3.29 -11.20
N VAL A 177 -2.01 -2.90 -11.15
CA VAL A 177 -2.75 -2.66 -9.90
C VAL A 177 -3.51 -3.89 -9.39
N THR A 178 -3.30 -5.06 -10.01
CA THR A 178 -3.91 -6.34 -9.63
C THR A 178 -2.92 -7.16 -8.81
N PRO A 179 -3.26 -7.61 -7.59
CA PRO A 179 -2.36 -8.40 -6.77
C PRO A 179 -1.85 -9.66 -7.49
N THR A 180 -0.56 -9.95 -7.31
CA THR A 180 0.09 -11.11 -7.93
C THR A 180 -0.19 -12.41 -7.18
N MET A 181 -0.67 -12.31 -5.93
CA MET A 181 -1.00 -13.46 -5.07
C MET A 181 -1.95 -13.06 -3.94
N LEU A 182 -2.67 -14.05 -3.42
CA LEU A 182 -3.38 -13.95 -2.14
C LEU A 182 -2.34 -14.09 -1.01
N ALA A 183 -2.15 -13.02 -0.23
CA ALA A 183 -1.20 -12.98 0.88
C ALA A 183 -1.88 -12.65 2.23
N ASP A 184 -3.21 -12.65 2.26
CA ASP A 184 -4.01 -12.36 3.45
C ASP A 184 -3.94 -13.50 4.46
N ASN A 185 -3.89 -13.15 5.75
CA ASN A 185 -4.13 -14.08 6.85
C ASN A 185 -5.63 -14.35 7.01
N HIS A 186 -5.99 -15.35 7.81
CA HIS A 186 -7.39 -15.71 8.03
C HIS A 186 -8.18 -14.59 8.73
N ILE A 187 -9.51 -14.58 8.50
CA ILE A 187 -10.43 -13.66 9.18
C ILE A 187 -10.22 -13.72 10.70
N GLY A 188 -10.12 -12.55 11.34
CA GLY A 188 -9.80 -12.39 12.74
C GLY A 188 -8.29 -12.29 13.05
N GLU A 189 -7.42 -12.64 12.12
CA GLU A 189 -5.98 -12.49 12.26
C GLU A 189 -5.50 -11.13 11.75
N TRP A 190 -4.40 -10.64 12.32
CA TRP A 190 -3.77 -9.39 11.90
C TRP A 190 -2.98 -9.56 10.61
N ASN A 191 -3.16 -8.61 9.71
CA ASN A 191 -2.35 -8.41 8.51
C ASN A 191 -1.52 -7.14 8.66
N SER A 192 -0.41 -7.05 7.93
CA SER A 192 0.44 -5.86 7.89
C SER A 192 0.65 -5.41 6.46
N PHE A 193 0.27 -4.17 6.16
CA PHE A 193 0.66 -3.48 4.93
C PHE A 193 1.92 -2.65 5.15
N GLU A 194 2.81 -2.67 4.15
CA GLU A 194 3.77 -1.62 3.87
C GLU A 194 3.46 -1.07 2.47
N ILE A 195 3.05 0.19 2.40
CA ILE A 195 2.59 0.88 1.19
C ILE A 195 3.60 1.98 0.87
N THR A 196 4.29 1.88 -0.25
CA THR A 196 5.18 2.93 -0.75
C THR A 196 4.50 3.66 -1.89
N MET A 197 4.41 4.97 -1.78
CA MET A 197 3.92 5.87 -2.82
C MET A 197 5.02 6.88 -3.15
N GLU A 198 5.54 6.83 -4.39
CA GLU A 198 6.60 7.71 -4.90
C GLU A 198 6.19 8.23 -6.29
N GLY A 199 5.99 9.53 -6.42
CA GLY A 199 5.38 10.11 -7.62
C GLY A 199 4.02 9.46 -7.92
N ASP A 200 3.85 8.86 -9.07
CA ASP A 200 2.67 8.11 -9.48
C ASP A 200 2.84 6.57 -9.34
N ARG A 201 3.86 6.12 -8.61
CA ARG A 201 4.22 4.71 -8.43
C ARG A 201 3.82 4.19 -7.07
N LEU A 202 3.16 3.04 -7.08
CA LEU A 202 2.68 2.35 -5.90
C LEU A 202 3.32 0.97 -5.77
N THR A 203 3.90 0.70 -4.62
CA THR A 203 4.31 -0.66 -4.21
C THR A 203 3.56 -1.04 -2.95
N VAL A 204 2.98 -2.23 -2.92
CA VAL A 204 2.26 -2.77 -1.76
C VAL A 204 2.87 -4.10 -1.35
N VAL A 205 3.32 -4.16 -0.11
CA VAL A 205 3.75 -5.39 0.56
C VAL A 205 2.71 -5.78 1.59
N LEU A 206 2.17 -6.99 1.50
CA LEU A 206 1.21 -7.57 2.44
C LEU A 206 1.84 -8.78 3.11
N ASN A 207 1.94 -8.75 4.44
CA ASN A 207 2.51 -9.84 5.26
C ASN A 207 3.91 -10.29 4.78
N GLY A 208 4.74 -9.33 4.32
CA GLY A 208 6.09 -9.59 3.80
C GLY A 208 6.15 -10.06 2.34
N HIS A 209 5.01 -10.14 1.64
CA HIS A 209 4.93 -10.48 0.23
C HIS A 209 4.61 -9.24 -0.62
N THR A 210 5.41 -8.93 -1.63
CA THR A 210 5.10 -7.86 -2.59
C THR A 210 3.93 -8.31 -3.46
N VAL A 211 2.76 -7.71 -3.24
CA VAL A 211 1.54 -8.01 -3.99
C VAL A 211 1.34 -7.07 -5.18
N LEU A 212 1.78 -5.81 -5.06
CA LEU A 212 1.93 -4.86 -6.17
C LEU A 212 3.36 -4.33 -6.17
N GLU A 213 3.99 -4.29 -7.34
CA GLU A 213 5.34 -3.77 -7.50
C GLU A 213 5.36 -2.63 -8.52
N ASN A 214 5.72 -1.42 -8.09
CA ASN A 214 5.89 -0.24 -8.95
C ASN A 214 4.70 0.02 -9.89
N ALA A 215 3.48 -0.23 -9.41
CA ALA A 215 2.24 -0.04 -10.16
C ALA A 215 2.02 1.44 -10.49
N GLU A 216 1.67 1.75 -11.72
CA GLU A 216 1.39 3.11 -12.17
C GLU A 216 -0.03 3.52 -11.81
N LEU A 217 -0.20 4.73 -11.23
CA LEU A 217 -1.48 5.34 -10.91
C LEU A 217 -1.64 6.67 -11.67
N PRO A 218 -1.92 6.65 -12.97
CA PRO A 218 -2.01 7.87 -13.78
C PRO A 218 -3.05 8.84 -13.23
N GLY A 219 -2.64 10.10 -13.01
CA GLY A 219 -3.51 11.15 -12.51
C GLY A 219 -3.82 11.07 -11.02
N VAL A 220 -3.06 10.28 -10.24
CA VAL A 220 -3.11 10.38 -8.78
C VAL A 220 -2.67 11.78 -8.34
N ASN A 221 -3.26 12.30 -7.26
CA ASN A 221 -2.85 13.60 -6.71
C ASN A 221 -1.37 13.57 -6.29
N GLU A 222 -0.67 14.71 -6.44
CA GLU A 222 0.71 14.86 -5.98
C GLU A 222 0.81 14.69 -4.46
N SER A 223 -0.17 15.22 -3.70
CA SER A 223 -0.26 15.09 -2.26
C SER A 223 -1.71 15.07 -1.78
N GLY A 224 -1.94 14.59 -0.58
CA GLY A 224 -3.25 14.60 0.06
C GLY A 224 -3.29 13.74 1.32
N PRO A 225 -4.41 13.80 2.07
CA PRO A 225 -4.57 13.00 3.27
C PRO A 225 -4.71 11.50 2.94
N ILE A 226 -4.46 10.68 3.95
CA ILE A 226 -4.74 9.24 3.95
C ILE A 226 -6.06 9.00 4.64
N ALA A 227 -6.85 8.00 4.23
CA ALA A 227 -8.02 7.61 5.00
C ALA A 227 -8.18 6.10 5.16
N LEU A 228 -8.87 5.74 6.24
CA LEU A 228 -9.42 4.42 6.47
C LEU A 228 -10.86 4.40 5.94
N GLN A 229 -11.14 3.50 5.01
CA GLN A 229 -12.41 3.51 4.27
C GLN A 229 -13.57 2.97 5.10
N HIS A 230 -14.72 3.66 5.00
CA HIS A 230 -16.04 3.09 5.26
C HIS A 230 -16.57 2.37 4.03
N HIS A 231 -17.10 1.18 4.21
CA HIS A 231 -17.95 0.47 3.27
C HIS A 231 -19.09 -0.22 4.04
N GLY A 232 -20.17 -0.52 3.37
CA GLY A 232 -21.29 -1.24 3.95
C GLY A 232 -22.58 -0.43 3.98
N ARG A 233 -23.68 -1.15 3.82
CA ARG A 233 -25.02 -0.63 3.96
C ARG A 233 -25.91 -1.70 4.60
N MET A 234 -26.68 -1.27 5.60
CA MET A 234 -27.65 -2.13 6.28
C MET A 234 -29.08 -1.67 5.95
N GLU A 235 -29.96 -2.62 5.67
CA GLU A 235 -31.39 -2.39 5.49
C GLU A 235 -32.17 -3.35 6.37
N ASN A 236 -33.11 -2.82 7.17
CA ASN A 236 -33.93 -3.63 8.08
C ASN A 236 -33.12 -4.60 8.98
N GLY A 237 -31.93 -4.16 9.44
CA GLY A 237 -31.06 -4.96 10.30
C GLY A 237 -30.25 -6.05 9.58
N VAL A 238 -30.22 -6.05 8.25
CA VAL A 238 -29.47 -7.01 7.43
C VAL A 238 -28.47 -6.26 6.54
N TRP A 239 -27.23 -6.71 6.47
CA TRP A 239 -26.24 -6.19 5.53
C TRP A 239 -26.63 -6.50 4.09
N VAL A 240 -26.67 -5.47 3.24
CA VAL A 240 -26.95 -5.56 1.80
C VAL A 240 -25.72 -5.28 0.93
N SER A 241 -24.62 -4.92 1.57
CA SER A 241 -23.28 -4.84 0.97
C SER A 241 -22.23 -5.20 2.00
N PRO A 242 -20.98 -5.55 1.59
CA PRO A 242 -19.91 -5.94 2.50
C PRO A 242 -19.62 -4.83 3.51
N PRO A 243 -19.73 -5.07 4.83
CA PRO A 243 -19.45 -4.04 5.83
C PRO A 243 -17.96 -3.91 6.14
N SER A 244 -17.48 -2.70 6.47
CA SER A 244 -16.15 -2.45 7.03
C SER A 244 -16.08 -2.85 8.51
N LEU A 245 -16.19 -4.14 8.81
CA LEU A 245 -15.99 -4.66 10.16
C LEU A 245 -14.50 -4.90 10.42
N VAL A 246 -13.75 -3.81 10.53
CA VAL A 246 -12.29 -3.82 10.54
C VAL A 246 -11.71 -3.14 11.78
N GLN A 247 -10.48 -3.51 12.08
CA GLN A 247 -9.67 -2.86 13.10
C GLN A 247 -8.31 -2.49 12.51
N PHE A 248 -7.73 -1.38 13.02
CA PHE A 248 -6.43 -0.87 12.60
C PHE A 248 -5.56 -0.54 13.82
N ARG A 249 -4.24 -0.75 13.68
CA ARG A 249 -3.23 -0.37 14.68
C ARG A 249 -1.86 -0.16 14.03
N ASN A 250 -0.87 0.26 14.82
CA ASN A 250 0.52 0.42 14.38
C ASN A 250 0.63 1.24 13.08
N ILE A 251 -0.19 2.29 12.97
CA ILE A 251 -0.21 3.16 11.80
C ILE A 251 0.97 4.13 11.92
N SER A 252 1.92 4.03 11.02
CA SER A 252 3.08 4.92 10.98
C SER A 252 3.48 5.25 9.56
N ILE A 253 3.99 6.46 9.37
CA ILE A 253 4.40 6.97 8.07
C ILE A 253 5.83 7.50 8.13
N ARG A 254 6.53 7.39 7.01
CA ARG A 254 7.82 8.02 6.77
C ARG A 254 7.75 8.70 5.42
N GLU A 255 7.93 10.02 5.38
CA GLU A 255 8.08 10.78 4.14
C GLU A 255 9.46 10.50 3.52
N ILE A 256 9.53 10.43 2.18
CA ILE A 256 10.73 10.07 1.41
C ILE A 256 11.00 11.09 0.30
#